data_78db926173dac56a573ddcda998e2e17
#
_entry.id   78db926173dac56a573ddcda998e2e17
#
_cell.length_a   1.000
_cell.length_b   1.000
_cell.length_c   1.000
_cell.angle_alpha   90.00
_cell.angle_beta   90.00
_cell.angle_gamma   90.00
#
_symmetry.space_group_name_H-M   'P 1'
#
loop_
_entity.id
_entity.type
_entity.pdbx_description
1 polymer ?
#
loop_
_entity_poly.entity_id
_entity_poly.type
_entity_poly.pdbx_seq_one_letter_code
_entity_poly.pdbx_strand_id
1 'polypeptide(L)'
;MSNRFCSTLAVEAVREVSASRSSLLLSDKCLSVKAMDFNAILKPAETAMQQSVEHTQRQFGTLHTGKASPQMLENVLIEVYGSKMRLKDIASITTPDARTLRVQPWDKTNLKPIEKGILLANLGINASVMGESVHCPLPELSRERRAELVKLAGGMAEEGKVSVRGCRRDALEKVKEMKKAGTCTEDDVKKLEKEIQTLTDHYVKKIDAILEEKSRELTAV
;
A
#
# COMPACT_ATOMS: atom_id res chain seq x y z
N MET A 1 68.43 13.51 -39.42
CA MET A 1 68.79 12.97 -38.10
C MET A 1 68.13 13.86 -37.05
N SER A 2 67.00 13.50 -36.52
CA SER A 2 66.43 14.03 -35.29
C SER A 2 64.91 13.70 -35.31
N ASN A 3 64.48 12.57 -34.72
CA ASN A 3 63.06 12.37 -34.30
C ASN A 3 62.88 11.00 -33.61
N ARG A 4 63.81 10.60 -32.74
CA ARG A 4 63.64 9.35 -31.95
C ARG A 4 63.74 9.50 -30.44
N PHE A 5 63.78 10.73 -29.90
CA PHE A 5 63.96 10.94 -28.44
C PHE A 5 62.69 11.44 -27.71
N CYS A 6 61.56 11.64 -28.40
CA CYS A 6 60.38 12.20 -27.79
C CYS A 6 59.28 11.19 -27.43
N SER A 7 59.46 9.88 -27.80
CA SER A 7 58.38 8.89 -27.59
C SER A 7 58.48 8.02 -26.33
N THR A 8 59.64 8.04 -25.64
CA THR A 8 59.84 7.15 -24.47
C THR A 8 59.41 7.77 -23.17
N LEU A 9 59.50 9.09 -23.04
CA LEU A 9 59.07 9.80 -21.79
C LEU A 9 57.55 9.94 -21.67
N ALA A 10 56.81 9.89 -22.77
CA ALA A 10 55.34 9.98 -22.73
C ALA A 10 54.65 8.68 -22.35
N VAL A 11 55.33 7.53 -22.47
CA VAL A 11 54.73 6.21 -22.15
C VAL A 11 54.86 5.89 -20.66
N GLU A 12 55.90 6.37 -19.98
CA GLU A 12 56.09 6.16 -18.52
C GLU A 12 55.14 7.04 -17.68
N ALA A 13 54.89 8.29 -18.08
CA ALA A 13 53.96 9.18 -17.41
C ALA A 13 52.51 8.69 -17.47
N VAL A 14 52.10 7.97 -18.49
CA VAL A 14 50.75 7.39 -18.64
C VAL A 14 50.55 6.13 -17.79
N ARG A 15 51.65 5.38 -17.50
CA ARG A 15 51.58 4.18 -16.65
C ARG A 15 51.41 4.51 -15.18
N GLU A 16 52.04 5.56 -14.64
CA GLU A 16 51.91 5.94 -13.24
C GLU A 16 50.52 6.53 -12.92
N VAL A 17 49.91 7.30 -13.84
CA VAL A 17 48.56 7.85 -13.65
C VAL A 17 47.50 6.74 -13.70
N SER A 18 47.72 5.65 -14.45
CA SER A 18 46.80 4.51 -14.56
C SER A 18 46.83 3.65 -13.27
N ALA A 19 47.97 3.47 -12.62
CA ALA A 19 48.06 2.69 -11.38
C ALA A 19 47.45 3.40 -10.19
N SER A 20 47.52 4.73 -10.10
CA SER A 20 46.93 5.54 -9.04
C SER A 20 45.40 5.61 -9.11
N ARG A 21 44.83 5.60 -10.31
CA ARG A 21 43.34 5.59 -10.48
C ARG A 21 42.72 4.24 -10.17
N SER A 22 43.43 3.13 -10.39
CA SER A 22 42.88 1.79 -10.11
C SER A 22 42.80 1.50 -8.60
N SER A 23 43.68 2.05 -7.77
CA SER A 23 43.62 1.86 -6.31
C SER A 23 42.53 2.69 -5.63
N LEU A 24 42.24 3.90 -6.15
CA LEU A 24 41.15 4.75 -5.67
C LEU A 24 39.77 4.18 -6.04
N LEU A 25 39.62 3.59 -7.24
CA LEU A 25 38.38 2.97 -7.69
C LEU A 25 38.04 1.67 -6.96
N LEU A 26 39.04 0.96 -6.41
CA LEU A 26 38.81 -0.23 -5.58
C LEU A 26 38.37 0.14 -4.16
N SER A 27 38.79 1.28 -3.63
CA SER A 27 38.36 1.78 -2.30
C SER A 27 36.92 2.24 -2.33
N ASP A 28 36.49 2.97 -3.38
CA ASP A 28 35.10 3.46 -3.50
C ASP A 28 34.09 2.33 -3.80
N LYS A 29 34.50 1.30 -4.57
CA LYS A 29 33.65 0.11 -4.75
C LYS A 29 33.48 -0.70 -3.49
N CYS A 30 34.49 -0.77 -2.61
CA CYS A 30 34.38 -1.51 -1.36
C CYS A 30 33.49 -0.80 -0.34
N LEU A 31 33.49 0.55 -0.31
CA LEU A 31 32.58 1.34 0.52
C LEU A 31 31.13 1.34 -0.01
N SER A 32 30.95 1.35 -1.33
CA SER A 32 29.65 1.29 -1.98
C SER A 32 28.96 -0.08 -1.79
N VAL A 33 29.69 -1.18 -1.78
CA VAL A 33 29.17 -2.53 -1.58
C VAL A 33 28.64 -2.73 -0.16
N LYS A 34 29.32 -2.20 0.87
CA LYS A 34 28.84 -2.28 2.27
C LYS A 34 27.55 -1.47 2.49
N ALA A 35 27.43 -0.29 1.89
CA ALA A 35 26.23 0.52 2.02
C ALA A 35 25.03 -0.05 1.22
N MET A 36 25.32 -0.84 0.17
CA MET A 36 24.28 -1.47 -0.66
C MET A 36 23.59 -2.64 0.04
N ASP A 37 24.30 -3.38 0.88
CA ASP A 37 23.76 -4.59 1.52
C ASP A 37 22.72 -4.27 2.61
N PHE A 38 22.88 -3.19 3.37
CA PHE A 38 21.90 -2.77 4.39
C PHE A 38 20.58 -2.32 3.76
N ASN A 39 20.65 -1.50 2.71
CA ASN A 39 19.49 -1.06 1.97
C ASN A 39 18.76 -2.20 1.25
N ALA A 40 19.48 -3.29 0.90
CA ALA A 40 18.90 -4.45 0.26
C ALA A 40 17.97 -5.25 1.21
N ILE A 41 18.11 -5.13 2.54
CA ILE A 41 17.20 -5.75 3.52
C ILE A 41 16.14 -4.76 3.98
N LEU A 42 16.52 -3.51 4.27
CA LEU A 42 15.60 -2.52 4.81
C LEU A 42 14.50 -2.14 3.83
N LYS A 43 14.83 -1.87 2.55
CA LYS A 43 13.84 -1.53 1.53
C LYS A 43 12.77 -2.60 1.29
N PRO A 44 13.11 -3.90 1.07
CA PRO A 44 12.07 -4.91 0.91
C PRO A 44 11.27 -5.16 2.20
N ALA A 45 11.87 -5.01 3.39
CA ALA A 45 11.14 -5.07 4.64
C ALA A 45 10.15 -3.91 4.78
N GLU A 46 10.57 -2.70 4.46
CA GLU A 46 9.73 -1.50 4.46
C GLU A 46 8.58 -1.63 3.45
N THR A 47 8.87 -2.05 2.22
CA THR A 47 7.82 -2.26 1.20
C THR A 47 6.82 -3.33 1.61
N ALA A 48 7.26 -4.43 2.23
CA ALA A 48 6.38 -5.49 2.72
C ALA A 48 5.49 -5.00 3.89
N MET A 49 6.04 -4.22 4.82
CA MET A 49 5.28 -3.60 5.90
C MET A 49 4.27 -2.57 5.37
N GLN A 50 4.66 -1.76 4.39
CA GLN A 50 3.77 -0.81 3.73
C GLN A 50 2.61 -1.51 3.03
N GLN A 51 2.88 -2.59 2.28
CA GLN A 51 1.85 -3.40 1.63
C GLN A 51 0.87 -4.01 2.64
N SER A 52 1.36 -4.44 3.81
CA SER A 52 0.52 -4.95 4.90
C SER A 52 -0.42 -3.86 5.44
N VAL A 53 0.05 -2.62 5.60
CA VAL A 53 -0.79 -1.48 6.01
C VAL A 53 -1.81 -1.14 4.94
N GLU A 54 -1.41 -1.07 3.66
CA GLU A 54 -2.33 -0.81 2.55
C GLU A 54 -3.39 -1.90 2.41
N HIS A 55 -3.04 -3.16 2.65
CA HIS A 55 -4.00 -4.26 2.67
C HIS A 55 -5.03 -4.07 3.79
N THR A 56 -4.58 -3.76 5.01
CA THR A 56 -5.47 -3.48 6.14
C THR A 56 -6.36 -2.27 5.86
N GLN A 57 -5.82 -1.22 5.25
CA GLN A 57 -6.60 -0.04 4.86
C GLN A 57 -7.68 -0.37 3.82
N ARG A 58 -7.37 -1.24 2.86
CA ARG A 58 -8.37 -1.74 1.89
C ARG A 58 -9.46 -2.56 2.58
N GLN A 59 -9.09 -3.42 3.54
CA GLN A 59 -10.06 -4.17 4.35
C GLN A 59 -10.98 -3.23 5.14
N PHE A 60 -10.46 -2.17 5.74
CA PHE A 60 -11.28 -1.14 6.39
C PHE A 60 -12.21 -0.40 5.42
N GLY A 61 -11.82 -0.26 4.15
CA GLY A 61 -12.68 0.29 3.10
C GLY A 61 -13.92 -0.56 2.79
N THR A 62 -13.87 -1.87 3.07
CA THR A 62 -15.04 -2.76 2.88
C THR A 62 -16.05 -2.68 4.02
N LEU A 63 -15.67 -2.09 5.17
CA LEU A 63 -16.57 -1.91 6.29
C LEU A 63 -17.54 -0.76 6.01
N HIS A 64 -18.83 -1.08 5.98
CA HIS A 64 -19.89 -0.09 5.77
C HIS A 64 -20.07 0.76 7.03
N THR A 65 -19.52 1.96 7.03
CA THR A 65 -19.57 2.89 8.16
C THR A 65 -20.92 3.62 8.33
N GLY A 66 -21.90 3.31 7.47
CA GLY A 66 -23.17 4.04 7.43
C GLY A 66 -23.11 5.41 6.74
N LYS A 67 -21.92 5.86 6.34
CA LYS A 67 -21.73 7.02 5.47
C LYS A 67 -21.70 6.58 4.01
N ALA A 68 -22.33 7.36 3.16
CA ALA A 68 -22.32 7.14 1.72
C ALA A 68 -20.91 7.33 1.15
N SER A 69 -20.27 6.25 0.69
CA SER A 69 -19.00 6.31 -0.02
C SER A 69 -19.18 5.84 -1.46
N PRO A 70 -18.68 6.57 -2.47
CA PRO A 70 -18.76 6.14 -3.87
C PRO A 70 -18.13 4.78 -4.11
N GLN A 71 -17.06 4.45 -3.37
CA GLN A 71 -16.32 3.19 -3.46
C GLN A 71 -17.19 1.94 -3.22
N MET A 72 -18.29 2.08 -2.47
CA MET A 72 -19.22 0.98 -2.18
C MET A 72 -19.91 0.48 -3.46
N LEU A 73 -20.19 1.37 -4.40
CA LEU A 73 -20.89 1.07 -5.64
C LEU A 73 -19.95 0.92 -6.85
N GLU A 74 -18.74 1.47 -6.81
CA GLU A 74 -17.78 1.45 -7.92
C GLU A 74 -17.49 0.04 -8.45
N ASN A 75 -17.37 -0.93 -7.55
CA ASN A 75 -16.98 -2.31 -7.86
C ASN A 75 -18.18 -3.23 -8.17
N VAL A 76 -19.41 -2.73 -8.12
CA VAL A 76 -20.59 -3.51 -8.44
C VAL A 76 -20.59 -3.86 -9.93
N LEU A 77 -20.75 -5.15 -10.22
CA LEU A 77 -20.86 -5.66 -11.58
C LEU A 77 -22.30 -5.63 -12.02
N ILE A 78 -22.58 -4.97 -13.11
CA ILE A 78 -23.93 -4.82 -13.69
C ILE A 78 -23.92 -5.41 -15.10
N GLU A 79 -24.98 -6.13 -15.43
CA GLU A 79 -25.18 -6.66 -16.77
C GLU A 79 -25.83 -5.60 -17.66
N VAL A 80 -25.02 -5.02 -18.55
CA VAL A 80 -25.45 -4.03 -19.53
C VAL A 80 -24.93 -4.44 -20.90
N TYR A 81 -25.77 -4.35 -21.90
CA TYR A 81 -25.47 -4.75 -23.30
C TYR A 81 -24.96 -6.21 -23.43
N GLY A 82 -25.43 -7.13 -22.55
CA GLY A 82 -25.00 -8.54 -22.56
C GLY A 82 -23.62 -8.81 -21.99
N SER A 83 -22.96 -7.82 -21.43
CA SER A 83 -21.68 -7.95 -20.76
C SER A 83 -21.72 -7.44 -19.32
N LYS A 84 -20.86 -8.03 -18.44
CA LYS A 84 -20.72 -7.56 -17.06
C LYS A 84 -19.70 -6.43 -17.01
N MET A 85 -20.16 -5.24 -16.67
CA MET A 85 -19.32 -4.05 -16.55
C MET A 85 -19.39 -3.50 -15.12
N ARG A 86 -18.35 -2.79 -14.69
CA ARG A 86 -18.34 -2.13 -13.38
C ARG A 86 -19.19 -0.86 -13.45
N LEU A 87 -19.89 -0.57 -12.36
CA LEU A 87 -20.77 0.62 -12.30
C LEU A 87 -20.03 1.93 -12.59
N LYS A 88 -18.79 2.06 -12.14
CA LYS A 88 -17.96 3.25 -12.40
C LYS A 88 -17.72 3.53 -13.89
N ASP A 89 -17.77 2.49 -14.75
CA ASP A 89 -17.49 2.62 -16.18
C ASP A 89 -18.75 3.04 -16.96
N ILE A 90 -19.95 2.88 -16.36
CA ILE A 90 -21.26 3.10 -16.97
C ILE A 90 -21.96 4.36 -16.45
N ALA A 91 -21.62 4.76 -15.21
CA ALA A 91 -22.32 5.84 -14.52
C ALA A 91 -21.37 6.69 -13.66
N SER A 92 -21.75 7.95 -13.45
CA SER A 92 -21.12 8.83 -12.46
C SER A 92 -21.78 8.62 -11.10
N ILE A 93 -20.96 8.41 -10.06
CA ILE A 93 -21.44 8.20 -8.69
C ILE A 93 -21.13 9.47 -7.90
N THR A 94 -22.18 10.09 -7.35
CA THR A 94 -22.07 11.30 -6.54
C THR A 94 -22.75 11.10 -5.18
N THR A 95 -22.27 11.78 -4.16
CA THR A 95 -22.83 11.79 -2.81
C THR A 95 -23.43 13.16 -2.51
N PRO A 96 -24.74 13.39 -2.84
CA PRO A 96 -25.38 14.65 -2.50
C PRO A 96 -25.47 14.86 -0.99
N ASP A 97 -25.72 13.79 -0.24
CA ASP A 97 -25.85 13.79 1.21
C ASP A 97 -24.99 12.73 1.86
N ALA A 98 -24.73 12.85 3.16
CA ALA A 98 -23.93 11.90 3.92
C ALA A 98 -24.49 10.46 3.95
N ARG A 99 -25.76 10.27 3.58
CA ARG A 99 -26.49 8.99 3.62
C ARG A 99 -27.13 8.57 2.32
N THR A 100 -26.98 9.36 1.25
CA THR A 100 -27.56 9.05 -0.05
C THR A 100 -26.48 9.01 -1.12
N LEU A 101 -26.50 7.96 -1.92
CA LEU A 101 -25.70 7.86 -3.14
C LEU A 101 -26.61 8.13 -4.34
N ARG A 102 -26.14 8.97 -5.23
CA ARG A 102 -26.78 9.22 -6.53
C ARG A 102 -25.91 8.63 -7.63
N VAL A 103 -26.51 7.76 -8.41
CA VAL A 103 -25.88 7.16 -9.58
C VAL A 103 -26.53 7.75 -10.82
N GLN A 104 -25.75 8.46 -11.63
CA GLN A 104 -26.21 9.06 -12.88
C GLN A 104 -25.57 8.32 -14.04
N PRO A 105 -26.33 7.49 -14.76
CA PRO A 105 -25.82 6.75 -15.91
C PRO A 105 -25.59 7.69 -17.10
N TRP A 106 -24.66 7.34 -17.94
CA TRP A 106 -24.40 8.03 -19.21
C TRP A 106 -25.58 7.83 -20.18
N ASP A 107 -26.18 6.62 -20.18
CA ASP A 107 -27.33 6.26 -21.01
C ASP A 107 -28.57 6.03 -20.16
N LYS A 108 -29.66 6.72 -20.46
CA LYS A 108 -30.97 6.59 -19.76
C LYS A 108 -31.57 5.18 -19.84
N THR A 109 -31.24 4.42 -20.87
CA THR A 109 -31.71 3.03 -21.05
C THR A 109 -31.19 2.08 -19.97
N ASN A 110 -30.04 2.42 -19.33
CA ASN A 110 -29.38 1.59 -18.35
C ASN A 110 -29.89 1.77 -16.90
N LEU A 111 -30.84 2.67 -16.65
CA LEU A 111 -31.43 2.92 -15.33
C LEU A 111 -31.95 1.65 -14.66
N LYS A 112 -32.81 0.88 -15.38
CA LYS A 112 -33.39 -0.37 -14.87
C LYS A 112 -32.37 -1.50 -14.65
N PRO A 113 -31.42 -1.76 -15.57
CA PRO A 113 -30.30 -2.68 -15.33
C PRO A 113 -29.46 -2.30 -14.11
N ILE A 114 -29.17 -1.01 -13.91
CA ILE A 114 -28.40 -0.52 -12.77
C ILE A 114 -29.14 -0.76 -11.45
N GLU A 115 -30.43 -0.41 -11.37
CA GLU A 115 -31.24 -0.68 -10.20
C GLU A 115 -31.26 -2.17 -9.83
N LYS A 116 -31.49 -3.05 -10.80
CA LYS A 116 -31.46 -4.51 -10.59
C LYS A 116 -30.07 -5.00 -10.17
N GLY A 117 -29.01 -4.50 -10.78
CA GLY A 117 -27.65 -4.88 -10.45
C GLY A 117 -27.27 -4.50 -9.02
N ILE A 118 -27.67 -3.32 -8.54
CA ILE A 118 -27.42 -2.88 -7.16
C ILE A 118 -28.22 -3.76 -6.16
N LEU A 119 -29.46 -4.09 -6.47
CA LEU A 119 -30.28 -4.99 -5.64
C LEU A 119 -29.69 -6.41 -5.57
N LEU A 120 -29.21 -6.95 -6.70
CA LEU A 120 -28.57 -8.27 -6.77
C LEU A 120 -27.22 -8.32 -6.03
N ALA A 121 -26.53 -7.19 -5.89
CA ALA A 121 -25.28 -7.10 -5.16
C ALA A 121 -25.42 -7.29 -3.64
N ASN A 122 -26.66 -7.36 -3.11
CA ASN A 122 -26.96 -7.59 -1.69
C ASN A 122 -26.18 -6.70 -0.71
N LEU A 123 -25.95 -5.45 -1.10
CA LEU A 123 -25.26 -4.46 -0.26
C LEU A 123 -26.15 -3.92 0.88
N GLY A 124 -27.39 -4.39 0.99
CA GLY A 124 -28.36 -3.87 1.96
C GLY A 124 -28.85 -2.46 1.63
N ILE A 125 -28.65 -2.01 0.38
CA ILE A 125 -29.02 -0.68 -0.10
C ILE A 125 -30.24 -0.84 -1.03
N ASN A 126 -31.29 -0.08 -0.78
CA ASN A 126 -32.46 -0.04 -1.66
C ASN A 126 -32.21 1.00 -2.76
N ALA A 127 -32.09 0.55 -3.99
CA ALA A 127 -31.99 1.44 -5.13
C ALA A 127 -33.38 1.82 -5.64
N SER A 128 -33.63 3.09 -5.92
CA SER A 128 -34.84 3.59 -6.54
C SER A 128 -34.53 4.55 -7.67
N VAL A 129 -35.24 4.39 -8.81
CA VAL A 129 -35.09 5.30 -9.94
C VAL A 129 -35.87 6.58 -9.68
N MET A 130 -35.20 7.73 -9.69
CA MET A 130 -35.82 9.05 -9.60
C MET A 130 -35.40 9.91 -10.80
N GLY A 131 -36.29 10.07 -11.76
CA GLY A 131 -36.01 10.83 -12.99
C GLY A 131 -34.89 10.19 -13.83
N GLU A 132 -33.78 10.87 -13.99
CA GLU A 132 -32.61 10.44 -14.78
C GLU A 132 -31.50 9.85 -13.93
N SER A 133 -31.74 9.64 -12.64
CA SER A 133 -30.72 9.12 -11.70
C SER A 133 -31.31 8.05 -10.80
N VAL A 134 -30.45 7.14 -10.32
CA VAL A 134 -30.79 6.13 -9.32
C VAL A 134 -30.35 6.66 -7.96
N HIS A 135 -31.29 6.74 -7.03
CA HIS A 135 -31.04 7.13 -5.65
C HIS A 135 -30.92 5.89 -4.76
N CYS A 136 -29.86 5.83 -4.00
CA CYS A 136 -29.55 4.71 -3.12
C CYS A 136 -29.46 5.24 -1.68
N PRO A 137 -30.55 5.31 -0.91
CA PRO A 137 -30.51 5.69 0.48
C PRO A 137 -29.88 4.57 1.31
N LEU A 138 -28.94 4.92 2.18
CA LEU A 138 -28.34 3.99 3.13
C LEU A 138 -29.21 3.92 4.40
N PRO A 139 -29.57 2.71 4.88
CA PRO A 139 -30.29 2.56 6.13
C PRO A 139 -29.42 2.99 7.33
N GLU A 140 -30.06 3.46 8.39
CA GLU A 140 -29.37 3.76 9.65
C GLU A 140 -28.90 2.46 10.31
N LEU A 141 -27.64 2.45 10.72
CA LEU A 141 -27.10 1.34 11.48
C LEU A 141 -27.58 1.42 12.94
N SER A 142 -28.10 0.31 13.49
CA SER A 142 -28.41 0.22 14.91
C SER A 142 -27.14 0.36 15.78
N ARG A 143 -27.32 0.78 17.04
CA ARG A 143 -26.18 0.91 17.98
C ARG A 143 -25.44 -0.43 18.17
N GLU A 144 -26.18 -1.53 18.20
CA GLU A 144 -25.61 -2.88 18.32
C GLU A 144 -24.73 -3.22 17.12
N ARG A 145 -25.24 -2.95 15.91
CA ARG A 145 -24.50 -3.21 14.66
C ARG A 145 -23.23 -2.36 14.55
N ARG A 146 -23.27 -1.12 15.03
CA ARG A 146 -22.06 -0.28 15.11
C ARG A 146 -21.02 -0.89 16.06
N ALA A 147 -21.44 -1.38 17.24
CA ALA A 147 -20.53 -2.03 18.18
C ALA A 147 -19.90 -3.31 17.61
N GLU A 148 -20.65 -4.10 16.83
CA GLU A 148 -20.12 -5.26 16.11
C GLU A 148 -19.08 -4.85 15.06
N LEU A 149 -19.35 -3.81 14.29
CA LEU A 149 -18.42 -3.30 13.28
C LEU A 149 -17.12 -2.78 13.90
N VAL A 150 -17.19 -2.11 15.06
CA VAL A 150 -15.98 -1.69 15.79
C VAL A 150 -15.17 -2.90 16.25
N LYS A 151 -15.81 -3.98 16.72
CA LYS A 151 -15.12 -5.22 17.10
C LYS A 151 -14.46 -5.89 15.87
N LEU A 152 -15.17 -5.94 14.74
CA LEU A 152 -14.62 -6.48 13.49
C LEU A 152 -13.43 -5.66 13.00
N ALA A 153 -13.51 -4.33 13.04
CA ALA A 153 -12.39 -3.45 12.71
C ALA A 153 -11.18 -3.70 13.63
N GLY A 154 -11.42 -3.91 14.93
CA GLY A 154 -10.36 -4.30 15.87
C GLY A 154 -9.68 -5.61 15.47
N GLY A 155 -10.47 -6.63 15.08
CA GLY A 155 -9.93 -7.90 14.59
C GLY A 155 -9.04 -7.74 13.35
N MET A 156 -9.52 -7.00 12.34
CA MET A 156 -8.75 -6.71 11.12
C MET A 156 -7.45 -5.94 11.41
N ALA A 157 -7.49 -5.00 12.36
CA ALA A 157 -6.30 -4.28 12.79
C ALA A 157 -5.26 -5.20 13.43
N GLU A 158 -5.69 -6.13 14.29
CA GLU A 158 -4.78 -7.10 14.89
C GLU A 158 -4.18 -8.05 13.84
N GLU A 159 -4.94 -8.51 12.85
CA GLU A 159 -4.41 -9.27 11.71
C GLU A 159 -3.33 -8.48 10.96
N GLY A 160 -3.56 -7.20 10.70
CA GLY A 160 -2.58 -6.30 10.11
C GLY A 160 -1.31 -6.18 10.95
N LYS A 161 -1.42 -6.00 12.27
CA LYS A 161 -0.27 -5.97 13.19
C LYS A 161 0.49 -7.28 13.22
N VAL A 162 -0.21 -8.42 13.16
CA VAL A 162 0.42 -9.74 13.08
C VAL A 162 1.22 -9.88 11.77
N SER A 163 0.68 -9.40 10.65
CA SER A 163 1.39 -9.38 9.36
C SER A 163 2.67 -8.54 9.43
N VAL A 164 2.61 -7.32 9.98
CA VAL A 164 3.79 -6.45 10.17
C VAL A 164 4.82 -7.11 11.08
N ARG A 165 4.40 -7.78 12.17
CA ARG A 165 5.32 -8.56 13.04
C ARG A 165 5.93 -9.76 12.30
N GLY A 166 5.21 -10.34 11.33
CA GLY A 166 5.73 -11.37 10.42
C GLY A 166 6.87 -10.83 9.57
N CYS A 167 6.63 -9.72 8.85
CA CYS A 167 7.66 -9.05 8.04
C CYS A 167 8.92 -8.69 8.86
N ARG A 168 8.75 -8.28 10.13
CA ARG A 168 9.89 -8.05 11.03
C ARG A 168 10.69 -9.32 11.27
N ARG A 169 10.01 -10.48 11.53
CA ARG A 169 10.69 -11.75 11.76
C ARG A 169 11.51 -12.18 10.55
N ASP A 170 10.91 -12.10 9.36
CA ASP A 170 11.57 -12.42 8.10
C ASP A 170 12.80 -11.52 7.85
N ALA A 171 12.70 -10.23 8.16
CA ALA A 171 13.82 -9.30 8.06
C ALA A 171 14.96 -9.66 9.04
N LEU A 172 14.63 -9.99 10.30
CA LEU A 172 15.61 -10.42 11.31
C LEU A 172 16.28 -11.75 10.96
N GLU A 173 15.56 -12.69 10.32
CA GLU A 173 16.14 -13.94 9.82
C GLU A 173 17.19 -13.69 8.75
N LYS A 174 16.89 -12.82 7.77
CA LYS A 174 17.86 -12.40 6.75
C LYS A 174 19.10 -11.75 7.35
N VAL A 175 18.94 -10.89 8.36
CA VAL A 175 20.07 -10.28 9.07
C VAL A 175 20.94 -11.37 9.76
N LYS A 176 20.32 -12.39 10.40
CA LYS A 176 21.04 -13.50 11.01
C LYS A 176 21.76 -14.38 9.98
N GLU A 177 21.18 -14.60 8.81
CA GLU A 177 21.83 -15.32 7.71
C GLU A 177 23.07 -14.57 7.22
N MET A 178 22.99 -13.26 7.06
CA MET A 178 24.14 -12.43 6.69
C MET A 178 25.24 -12.45 7.75
N LYS A 179 24.88 -12.47 9.05
CA LYS A 179 25.85 -12.66 10.15
C LYS A 179 26.56 -14.01 10.02
N LYS A 180 25.82 -15.09 9.73
CA LYS A 180 26.41 -16.44 9.53
C LYS A 180 27.32 -16.48 8.30
N ALA A 181 26.99 -15.76 7.24
CA ALA A 181 27.80 -15.64 6.04
C ALA A 181 29.06 -14.75 6.23
N GLY A 182 29.23 -14.13 7.40
CA GLY A 182 30.38 -13.30 7.71
C GLY A 182 30.40 -11.92 7.01
N THR A 183 29.27 -11.52 6.41
CA THR A 183 29.18 -10.26 5.64
C THR A 183 28.97 -9.04 6.53
N CYS A 184 28.47 -9.21 7.76
CA CYS A 184 28.13 -8.13 8.70
C CYS A 184 28.89 -8.28 10.02
N THR A 185 29.30 -7.15 10.62
CA THR A 185 29.86 -7.12 11.98
C THR A 185 28.74 -7.19 13.03
N GLU A 186 29.05 -7.56 14.26
CA GLU A 186 28.06 -7.61 15.35
C GLU A 186 27.42 -6.26 15.66
N ASP A 187 28.19 -5.18 15.51
CA ASP A 187 27.69 -3.82 15.75
C ASP A 187 26.74 -3.36 14.63
N ASP A 188 26.98 -3.79 13.39
CA ASP A 188 26.09 -3.52 12.27
C ASP A 188 24.76 -4.26 12.44
N VAL A 189 24.79 -5.51 12.90
CA VAL A 189 23.56 -6.29 13.22
C VAL A 189 22.73 -5.57 14.26
N LYS A 190 23.35 -5.08 15.36
CA LYS A 190 22.62 -4.34 16.40
C LYS A 190 22.00 -3.04 15.89
N LYS A 191 22.64 -2.34 14.94
CA LYS A 191 22.08 -1.15 14.29
C LYS A 191 20.86 -1.51 13.43
N LEU A 192 20.99 -2.53 12.59
CA LEU A 192 19.88 -3.02 11.74
C LEU A 192 18.70 -3.50 12.57
N GLU A 193 18.93 -4.23 13.67
CA GLU A 193 17.84 -4.66 14.55
C GLU A 193 17.08 -3.46 15.15
N LYS A 194 17.79 -2.39 15.53
CA LYS A 194 17.17 -1.16 16.02
C LYS A 194 16.37 -0.45 14.92
N GLU A 195 16.92 -0.35 13.71
CA GLU A 195 16.23 0.27 12.58
C GLU A 195 14.95 -0.51 12.19
N ILE A 196 15.05 -1.84 12.11
CA ILE A 196 13.87 -2.71 11.84
C ILE A 196 12.82 -2.55 12.95
N GLN A 197 13.26 -2.43 14.22
CA GLN A 197 12.34 -2.21 15.33
C GLN A 197 11.64 -0.84 15.21
N THR A 198 12.39 0.23 14.94
CA THR A 198 11.79 1.58 14.77
C THR A 198 10.81 1.63 13.60
N LEU A 199 11.13 0.98 12.48
CA LEU A 199 10.21 0.84 11.34
C LEU A 199 8.94 0.07 11.75
N THR A 200 9.09 -1.06 12.44
CA THR A 200 7.94 -1.85 12.92
C THR A 200 7.03 -1.02 13.81
N ASP A 201 7.59 -0.30 14.79
CA ASP A 201 6.83 0.54 15.72
C ASP A 201 6.10 1.69 14.97
N HIS A 202 6.73 2.24 13.95
CA HIS A 202 6.12 3.26 13.11
C HIS A 202 4.90 2.72 12.35
N TYR A 203 5.01 1.55 11.72
CA TYR A 203 3.91 0.95 10.96
C TYR A 203 2.78 0.43 11.86
N VAL A 204 3.11 -0.09 13.05
CA VAL A 204 2.09 -0.46 14.05
C VAL A 204 1.30 0.76 14.51
N LYS A 205 1.98 1.89 14.82
CA LYS A 205 1.31 3.15 15.15
C LYS A 205 0.42 3.67 14.02
N LYS A 206 0.83 3.50 12.76
CA LYS A 206 -0.03 3.86 11.62
C LYS A 206 -1.32 3.04 11.59
N ILE A 207 -1.25 1.72 11.83
CA ILE A 207 -2.44 0.86 11.90
C ILE A 207 -3.35 1.31 13.05
N ASP A 208 -2.78 1.61 14.22
CA ASP A 208 -3.55 2.08 15.37
C ASP A 208 -4.26 3.41 15.08
N ALA A 209 -3.58 4.35 14.43
CA ALA A 209 -4.16 5.63 14.04
C ALA A 209 -5.34 5.46 13.06
N ILE A 210 -5.19 4.57 12.06
CA ILE A 210 -6.25 4.27 11.09
C ILE A 210 -7.45 3.60 11.80
N LEU A 211 -7.20 2.69 12.74
CA LEU A 211 -8.25 2.05 13.54
C LEU A 211 -9.01 3.07 14.39
N GLU A 212 -8.29 3.99 15.04
CA GLU A 212 -8.90 5.03 15.87
C GLU A 212 -9.76 5.98 15.03
N GLU A 213 -9.28 6.39 13.86
CA GLU A 213 -10.04 7.21 12.91
C GLU A 213 -11.32 6.49 12.48
N LYS A 214 -11.23 5.20 12.09
CA LYS A 214 -12.38 4.39 11.71
C LYS A 214 -13.36 4.17 12.85
N SER A 215 -12.87 3.94 14.06
CA SER A 215 -13.74 3.79 15.24
C SER A 215 -14.51 5.07 15.55
N ARG A 216 -13.87 6.24 15.40
CA ARG A 216 -14.53 7.55 15.52
C ARG A 216 -15.59 7.75 14.44
N GLU A 217 -15.29 7.39 13.18
CA GLU A 217 -16.26 7.45 12.08
C GLU A 217 -17.50 6.59 12.35
N LEU A 218 -17.33 5.37 12.90
CA LEU A 218 -18.42 4.46 13.24
C LEU A 218 -19.26 4.96 14.42
N THR A 219 -18.67 5.71 15.36
CA THR A 219 -19.37 6.23 16.54
C THR A 219 -19.97 7.60 16.34
N ALA A 220 -19.44 8.43 15.45
CA ALA A 220 -19.80 9.84 15.27
C ALA A 220 -21.08 10.10 14.43
N VAL A 221 -21.87 9.06 14.11
CA VAL A 221 -23.11 9.18 13.31
C VAL A 221 -24.36 9.13 14.14
#